data_e593cb1e952349d372218e1876657117
#
_entry.id   e593cb1e952349d372218e1876657117
#
_cell.length_a   1.000
_cell.length_b   1.000
_cell.length_c   1.000
_cell.angle_alpha   90.00
_cell.angle_beta   90.00
_cell.angle_gamma   90.00
#
_symmetry.space_group_name_H-M   'P 1'
#
loop_
_entity.id
_entity.type
_entity.pdbx_description
1 polymer ?
#
loop_
_entity_poly.entity_id
_entity_poly.type
_entity_poly.pdbx_seq_one_letter_code
_entity_poly.pdbx_strand_id
1 'polypeptide(L)'
;METQKTYEIFTDASFDDVAKVGTYAIVIMQENKIVRIIAKKCNVQLENSTECEVFAIFQAINLIQGRLLKKNITQKFWLRTDCVVARDFFIEDENKIKVFENNLTLLNTIKQTYKRIKKALSKKDCSFRLRWIPRESNKVAHKHAYSAFQKLKTTNNKKDIVLIDRYSFLRLLQEFSSKQYKVISYLFQISNEQKLILKTQSEIAEKLELSTYSINKIFKEFIKLNILGKIRNGKYILLI
;
A
#
# COMPACT_ATOMS: atom_id res chain seq x y z
N MET A 1 26.49 -26.53 -19.54
CA MET A 1 25.67 -25.36 -19.98
C MET A 1 24.67 -25.08 -18.87
N GLU A 2 24.74 -23.92 -18.20
CA GLU A 2 23.67 -23.53 -17.26
C GLU A 2 22.39 -23.28 -18.04
N THR A 3 21.33 -24.01 -17.71
CA THR A 3 20.02 -23.85 -18.34
C THR A 3 19.47 -22.47 -18.04
N GLN A 4 19.18 -21.69 -19.08
CA GLN A 4 18.61 -20.36 -18.98
C GLN A 4 17.27 -20.41 -18.23
N LYS A 5 17.20 -19.79 -17.03
CA LYS A 5 16.00 -19.81 -16.19
C LYS A 5 14.93 -18.86 -16.72
N THR A 6 13.72 -19.36 -16.86
CA THR A 6 12.54 -18.56 -17.22
C THR A 6 11.68 -18.30 -16.00
N TYR A 7 11.33 -17.03 -15.78
CA TYR A 7 10.36 -16.60 -14.77
C TYR A 7 9.11 -16.09 -15.43
N GLU A 8 7.98 -16.67 -15.08
CA GLU A 8 6.66 -16.17 -15.41
C GLU A 8 6.13 -15.32 -14.26
N ILE A 9 5.74 -14.10 -14.53
CA ILE A 9 5.33 -13.13 -13.53
C ILE A 9 3.93 -12.65 -13.88
N PHE A 10 2.97 -12.96 -13.04
CA PHE A 10 1.58 -12.58 -13.20
C PHE A 10 1.27 -11.38 -12.32
N THR A 11 0.58 -10.41 -12.86
CA THR A 11 0.14 -9.21 -12.12
C THR A 11 -1.36 -9.05 -12.23
N ASP A 12 -1.96 -8.58 -11.16
CA ASP A 12 -3.36 -8.20 -11.07
C ASP A 12 -3.54 -7.12 -10.01
N ALA A 13 -4.60 -6.36 -10.10
CA ALA A 13 -4.94 -5.32 -9.15
C ALA A 13 -6.43 -5.36 -8.76
N SER A 14 -6.74 -4.77 -7.62
CA SER A 14 -8.12 -4.51 -7.17
C SER A 14 -8.20 -3.09 -6.67
N PHE A 15 -9.26 -2.37 -7.02
CA PHE A 15 -9.41 -0.96 -6.73
C PHE A 15 -10.81 -0.64 -6.19
N ASP A 16 -10.91 0.31 -5.27
CA ASP A 16 -12.16 0.88 -4.79
C ASP A 16 -12.29 2.31 -5.30
N ASP A 17 -13.22 2.53 -6.22
CA ASP A 17 -13.43 3.84 -6.84
C ASP A 17 -13.95 4.90 -5.86
N VAL A 18 -14.62 4.48 -4.80
CA VAL A 18 -15.15 5.39 -3.78
C VAL A 18 -14.08 5.79 -2.78
N ALA A 19 -13.37 4.79 -2.24
CA ALA A 19 -12.30 5.03 -1.26
C ALA A 19 -10.96 5.44 -1.90
N LYS A 20 -10.84 5.38 -3.24
CA LYS A 20 -9.58 5.62 -3.99
C LYS A 20 -8.39 4.82 -3.47
N VAL A 21 -8.65 3.57 -3.11
CA VAL A 21 -7.66 2.65 -2.53
C VAL A 21 -7.51 1.42 -3.41
N GLY A 22 -6.27 1.10 -3.74
CA GLY A 22 -5.94 -0.08 -4.53
C GLY A 22 -5.03 -1.07 -3.81
N THR A 23 -5.09 -2.30 -4.27
CA THR A 23 -4.15 -3.36 -3.94
C THR A 23 -3.65 -4.02 -5.21
N TYR A 24 -2.46 -4.56 -5.16
CA TYR A 24 -1.89 -5.31 -6.27
C TYR A 24 -1.34 -6.65 -5.80
N ALA A 25 -1.27 -7.60 -6.71
CA ALA A 25 -0.58 -8.86 -6.52
C ALA A 25 0.42 -9.12 -7.64
N ILE A 26 1.54 -9.75 -7.27
CA ILE A 26 2.56 -10.24 -8.16
C ILE A 26 2.82 -11.70 -7.79
N VAL A 27 2.59 -12.60 -8.72
CA VAL A 27 2.86 -14.03 -8.57
C VAL A 27 4.02 -14.39 -9.48
N ILE A 28 5.10 -14.91 -8.91
CA ILE A 28 6.28 -15.32 -9.65
C ILE A 28 6.31 -16.84 -9.70
N MET A 29 6.37 -17.38 -10.90
CA MET A 29 6.46 -18.81 -11.16
C MET A 29 7.79 -19.14 -11.87
N GLN A 30 8.32 -20.30 -11.56
CA GLN A 30 9.45 -20.92 -12.26
C GLN A 30 9.13 -22.39 -12.45
N GLU A 31 9.24 -22.91 -13.66
CA GLU A 31 8.98 -24.32 -13.98
C GLU A 31 7.58 -24.76 -13.48
N ASN A 32 6.56 -23.95 -13.74
CA ASN A 32 5.17 -24.16 -13.30
C ASN A 32 4.95 -24.21 -11.77
N LYS A 33 5.96 -23.84 -10.96
CA LYS A 33 5.84 -23.76 -9.50
C LYS A 33 5.84 -22.31 -9.05
N ILE A 34 4.95 -21.97 -8.13
CA ILE A 34 4.95 -20.65 -7.51
C ILE A 34 6.16 -20.55 -6.60
N VAL A 35 7.07 -19.62 -6.91
CA VAL A 35 8.27 -19.36 -6.12
C VAL A 35 8.12 -18.14 -5.21
N ARG A 36 7.18 -17.25 -5.52
CA ARG A 36 6.90 -16.08 -4.68
C ARG A 36 5.54 -15.46 -5.00
N ILE A 37 4.86 -15.00 -3.95
CA ILE A 37 3.66 -14.17 -4.04
C ILE A 37 3.91 -12.90 -3.25
N ILE A 38 3.53 -11.76 -3.83
CA ILE A 38 3.53 -10.45 -3.19
C ILE A 38 2.14 -9.88 -3.41
N ALA A 39 1.43 -9.57 -2.34
CA ALA A 39 0.14 -8.90 -2.40
C ALA A 39 0.14 -7.77 -1.36
N LYS A 40 -0.06 -6.52 -1.81
CA LYS A 40 0.09 -5.32 -0.98
C LYS A 40 -0.91 -4.24 -1.36
N LYS A 41 -1.15 -3.32 -0.42
CA LYS A 41 -1.80 -2.04 -0.70
C LYS A 41 -0.89 -1.19 -1.60
N CYS A 42 -1.48 -0.46 -2.54
CA CYS A 42 -0.79 0.58 -3.28
C CYS A 42 -0.45 1.74 -2.31
N ASN A 43 0.81 2.13 -2.31
CA ASN A 43 1.33 3.20 -1.44
C ASN A 43 1.39 4.57 -2.14
N VAL A 44 0.59 4.73 -3.18
CA VAL A 44 0.45 5.95 -3.97
C VAL A 44 -1.04 6.22 -4.18
N GLN A 45 -1.39 7.48 -4.38
CA GLN A 45 -2.74 7.85 -4.77
C GLN A 45 -2.98 7.43 -6.21
N LEU A 46 -4.08 6.74 -6.45
CA LEU A 46 -4.56 6.26 -7.74
C LEU A 46 -5.99 6.72 -7.93
N GLU A 47 -6.36 7.04 -9.18
CA GLU A 47 -7.68 7.57 -9.48
C GLU A 47 -8.66 6.52 -10.00
N ASN A 48 -8.15 5.43 -10.57
CA ASN A 48 -8.98 4.38 -11.17
C ASN A 48 -8.28 3.01 -11.18
N SER A 49 -9.04 1.99 -11.56
CA SER A 49 -8.57 0.61 -11.63
C SER A 49 -7.43 0.41 -12.65
N THR A 50 -7.46 1.12 -13.78
CA THR A 50 -6.41 1.04 -14.80
C THR A 50 -5.06 1.51 -14.26
N GLU A 51 -5.05 2.62 -13.50
CA GLU A 51 -3.83 3.08 -12.83
C GLU A 51 -3.30 2.07 -11.84
N CYS A 52 -4.19 1.37 -11.14
CA CYS A 52 -3.82 0.30 -10.21
C CYS A 52 -3.16 -0.88 -10.95
N GLU A 53 -3.67 -1.26 -12.10
CA GLU A 53 -3.09 -2.31 -12.96
C GLU A 53 -1.71 -1.91 -13.51
N VAL A 54 -1.58 -0.68 -14.02
CA VAL A 54 -0.28 -0.14 -14.46
C VAL A 54 0.71 -0.12 -13.29
N PHE A 55 0.26 0.25 -12.10
CA PHE A 55 1.09 0.24 -10.91
C PHE A 55 1.54 -1.17 -10.51
N ALA A 56 0.66 -2.18 -10.65
CA ALA A 56 1.02 -3.58 -10.42
C ALA A 56 2.15 -4.05 -11.37
N ILE A 57 2.04 -3.73 -12.65
CA ILE A 57 3.07 -4.00 -13.65
C ILE A 57 4.38 -3.27 -13.30
N PHE A 58 4.31 -2.00 -12.93
CA PHE A 58 5.46 -1.22 -12.50
C PHE A 58 6.18 -1.84 -11.29
N GLN A 59 5.46 -2.32 -10.30
CA GLN A 59 6.05 -3.00 -9.14
C GLN A 59 6.73 -4.32 -9.53
N ALA A 60 6.16 -5.08 -10.48
CA ALA A 60 6.81 -6.27 -11.03
C ALA A 60 8.10 -5.93 -11.78
N ILE A 61 8.10 -4.85 -12.55
CA ILE A 61 9.27 -4.32 -13.25
C ILE A 61 10.39 -3.94 -12.27
N ASN A 62 10.07 -3.28 -11.16
CA ASN A 62 11.03 -2.95 -10.09
C ASN A 62 11.65 -4.20 -9.47
N LEU A 63 10.87 -5.26 -9.27
CA LEU A 63 11.39 -6.55 -8.77
C LEU A 63 12.36 -7.19 -9.75
N ILE A 64 12.06 -7.15 -11.04
CA ILE A 64 12.95 -7.65 -12.11
C ILE A 64 14.26 -6.85 -12.08
N GLN A 65 14.20 -5.52 -12.03
CA GLN A 65 15.38 -4.65 -11.96
C GLN A 65 16.26 -4.99 -10.74
N GLY A 66 15.67 -5.14 -9.56
CA GLY A 66 16.41 -5.49 -8.35
C GLY A 66 17.11 -6.85 -8.43
N ARG A 67 16.57 -7.82 -9.20
CA ARG A 67 17.19 -9.12 -9.45
C ARG A 67 18.28 -9.05 -10.51
N LEU A 68 18.05 -8.33 -11.60
CA LEU A 68 19.01 -8.16 -12.69
C LEU A 68 20.30 -7.48 -12.23
N LEU A 69 20.19 -6.52 -11.32
CA LEU A 69 21.35 -5.80 -10.80
C LEU A 69 22.24 -6.66 -9.88
N LYS A 70 21.67 -7.71 -9.28
CA LYS A 70 22.36 -8.53 -8.26
C LYS A 70 23.05 -9.78 -8.82
N LYS A 71 22.77 -10.22 -10.05
CA LYS A 71 23.30 -11.48 -10.59
C LYS A 71 23.70 -11.36 -12.07
N ASN A 72 24.89 -11.85 -12.42
CA ASN A 72 25.35 -12.01 -13.81
C ASN A 72 24.79 -13.31 -14.43
N ILE A 73 23.47 -13.51 -14.42
CA ILE A 73 22.82 -14.73 -14.91
C ILE A 73 21.88 -14.35 -16.05
N THR A 74 21.99 -15.08 -17.14
CA THR A 74 21.04 -15.00 -18.27
C THR A 74 19.67 -15.50 -17.86
N GLN A 75 18.66 -14.65 -17.92
CA GLN A 75 17.29 -14.95 -17.47
C GLN A 75 16.24 -14.44 -18.46
N LYS A 76 15.13 -15.19 -18.57
CA LYS A 76 13.93 -14.76 -19.31
C LYS A 76 12.85 -14.35 -18.31
N PHE A 77 12.24 -13.18 -18.54
CA PHE A 77 11.13 -12.66 -17.73
C PHE A 77 9.90 -12.50 -18.61
N TRP A 78 8.88 -13.27 -18.33
CA TRP A 78 7.58 -13.18 -19.00
C TRP A 78 6.57 -12.56 -18.03
N LEU A 79 6.33 -11.27 -18.21
CA LEU A 79 5.35 -10.54 -17.42
C LEU A 79 3.98 -10.63 -18.10
N ARG A 80 2.95 -10.98 -17.35
CA ARG A 80 1.61 -11.27 -17.82
C ARG A 80 0.58 -10.48 -17.02
N THR A 81 -0.39 -9.89 -17.70
CA THR A 81 -1.53 -9.15 -17.14
C THR A 81 -2.78 -9.45 -17.97
N ASP A 82 -3.94 -9.40 -17.34
CA ASP A 82 -5.25 -9.48 -18.03
C ASP A 82 -5.83 -8.10 -18.36
N CYS A 83 -5.13 -7.02 -18.04
CA CYS A 83 -5.50 -5.66 -18.41
C CYS A 83 -4.81 -5.23 -19.71
N VAL A 84 -5.56 -5.17 -20.82
CA VAL A 84 -5.06 -4.73 -22.12
C VAL A 84 -4.51 -3.32 -22.06
N VAL A 85 -5.25 -2.38 -21.46
CA VAL A 85 -4.87 -0.96 -21.38
C VAL A 85 -3.57 -0.79 -20.58
N ALA A 86 -3.40 -1.54 -19.49
CA ALA A 86 -2.18 -1.50 -18.70
C ALA A 86 -0.98 -2.07 -19.45
N ARG A 87 -1.16 -3.14 -20.27
CA ARG A 87 -0.13 -3.65 -21.17
C ARG A 87 0.28 -2.60 -22.20
N ASP A 88 -0.70 -1.99 -22.86
CA ASP A 88 -0.49 -1.07 -23.98
C ASP A 88 0.21 0.21 -23.52
N PHE A 89 -0.05 0.66 -22.29
CA PHE A 89 0.69 1.76 -21.65
C PHE A 89 2.22 1.57 -21.70
N PHE A 90 2.71 0.33 -21.63
CA PHE A 90 4.15 0.04 -21.67
C PHE A 90 4.68 -0.30 -23.08
N ILE A 91 3.82 -0.74 -23.99
CA ILE A 91 4.22 -1.26 -25.30
C ILE A 91 3.97 -0.24 -26.43
N GLU A 92 2.84 0.46 -26.36
CA GLU A 92 2.43 1.41 -27.37
C GLU A 92 3.00 2.83 -27.15
N ASP A 93 2.78 3.70 -28.16
CA ASP A 93 3.22 5.09 -28.12
C ASP A 93 2.59 5.84 -26.95
N GLU A 94 3.44 6.48 -26.15
CA GLU A 94 3.15 7.12 -24.86
C GLU A 94 2.02 8.16 -24.91
N ASN A 95 1.59 8.58 -26.10
CA ASN A 95 0.61 9.64 -26.31
C ASN A 95 -0.84 9.13 -26.46
N LYS A 96 -1.04 7.82 -26.58
CA LYS A 96 -2.38 7.25 -26.85
C LYS A 96 -3.16 6.87 -25.59
N ILE A 97 -2.49 6.63 -24.48
CA ILE A 97 -3.12 6.11 -23.25
C ILE A 97 -2.97 7.13 -22.14
N LYS A 98 -4.10 7.74 -21.78
CA LYS A 98 -4.20 8.72 -20.69
C LYS A 98 -4.31 7.99 -19.35
N VAL A 99 -3.19 7.85 -18.66
CA VAL A 99 -3.10 7.26 -17.32
C VAL A 99 -2.20 8.15 -16.45
N PHE A 100 -2.55 8.35 -15.20
CA PHE A 100 -1.86 9.24 -14.26
C PHE A 100 -1.82 10.71 -14.67
N GLU A 101 -2.86 11.22 -15.34
CA GLU A 101 -2.95 12.64 -15.72
C GLU A 101 -2.81 13.57 -14.51
N ASN A 102 -3.33 13.16 -13.35
CA ASN A 102 -3.24 13.89 -12.09
C ASN A 102 -1.96 13.59 -11.29
N ASN A 103 -1.08 12.68 -11.76
CA ASN A 103 0.16 12.32 -11.07
C ASN A 103 1.34 12.18 -12.03
N LEU A 104 1.72 13.29 -12.64
CA LEU A 104 2.81 13.35 -13.62
C LEU A 104 4.16 12.89 -13.04
N THR A 105 4.40 13.08 -11.75
CA THR A 105 5.62 12.62 -11.09
C THR A 105 5.70 11.08 -11.09
N LEU A 106 4.60 10.42 -10.75
CA LEU A 106 4.52 8.95 -10.79
C LEU A 106 4.65 8.44 -12.24
N LEU A 107 3.93 9.07 -13.17
CA LEU A 107 4.01 8.75 -14.61
C LEU A 107 5.46 8.79 -15.12
N ASN A 108 6.17 9.89 -14.86
CA ASN A 108 7.55 10.05 -15.27
C ASN A 108 8.47 8.99 -14.63
N THR A 109 8.25 8.69 -13.35
CA THR A 109 9.01 7.65 -12.63
C THR A 109 8.81 6.28 -13.27
N ILE A 110 7.57 5.91 -13.61
CA ILE A 110 7.22 4.64 -14.28
C ILE A 110 7.92 4.56 -15.64
N LYS A 111 7.78 5.59 -16.46
CA LYS A 111 8.39 5.66 -17.81
C LYS A 111 9.91 5.55 -17.75
N GLN A 112 10.55 6.33 -16.89
CA GLN A 112 12.01 6.29 -16.72
C GLN A 112 12.50 4.91 -16.24
N THR A 113 11.81 4.30 -15.29
CA THR A 113 12.16 2.98 -14.79
C THR A 113 12.05 1.93 -15.88
N TYR A 114 10.99 1.98 -16.67
CA TYR A 114 10.80 1.06 -17.80
C TYR A 114 11.91 1.21 -18.87
N LYS A 115 12.27 2.46 -19.24
CA LYS A 115 13.39 2.75 -20.16
C LYS A 115 14.71 2.21 -19.62
N ARG A 116 14.98 2.39 -18.32
CA ARG A 116 16.20 1.85 -17.67
C ARG A 116 16.26 0.33 -17.73
N ILE A 117 15.15 -0.35 -17.48
CA ILE A 117 15.08 -1.81 -17.56
C ILE A 117 15.32 -2.30 -19.00
N LYS A 118 14.66 -1.75 -19.99
CA LYS A 118 14.92 -2.10 -21.40
C LYS A 118 16.40 -1.98 -21.72
N LYS A 119 17.06 -0.88 -21.32
CA LYS A 119 18.50 -0.69 -21.53
C LYS A 119 19.37 -1.68 -20.73
N ALA A 120 18.98 -2.04 -19.51
CA ALA A 120 19.72 -3.01 -18.71
C ALA A 120 19.60 -4.43 -19.28
N LEU A 121 18.44 -4.80 -19.80
CA LEU A 121 18.20 -6.11 -20.43
C LEU A 121 18.96 -6.29 -21.74
N SER A 122 19.05 -5.23 -22.56
CA SER A 122 19.80 -5.28 -23.83
C SER A 122 21.32 -5.45 -23.62
N LYS A 123 21.84 -5.09 -22.45
CA LYS A 123 23.25 -5.25 -22.09
C LYS A 123 23.60 -6.61 -21.47
N LYS A 124 22.59 -7.35 -21.05
CA LYS A 124 22.77 -8.63 -20.34
C LYS A 124 21.96 -9.65 -21.09
N ASP A 125 22.38 -10.50 -21.82
CA ASP A 125 21.69 -11.56 -22.57
C ASP A 125 20.40 -12.11 -21.87
N CYS A 126 19.56 -11.15 -21.46
CA CYS A 126 18.30 -11.34 -20.75
C CYS A 126 17.15 -10.90 -21.64
N SER A 127 16.05 -11.61 -21.64
CA SER A 127 14.85 -11.22 -22.36
C SER A 127 13.71 -10.85 -21.42
N PHE A 128 12.98 -9.81 -21.81
CA PHE A 128 11.76 -9.37 -21.13
C PHE A 128 10.63 -9.30 -22.14
N ARG A 129 9.47 -9.87 -21.78
CA ARG A 129 8.26 -9.80 -22.58
C ARG A 129 7.08 -9.48 -21.68
N LEU A 130 6.34 -8.43 -22.01
CA LEU A 130 5.04 -8.12 -21.40
C LEU A 130 3.94 -8.58 -22.36
N ARG A 131 3.01 -9.42 -21.87
CA ARG A 131 1.91 -9.96 -22.67
C ARG A 131 0.61 -9.86 -21.91
N TRP A 132 -0.44 -9.61 -22.66
CA TRP A 132 -1.80 -9.82 -22.19
C TRP A 132 -2.12 -11.31 -22.15
N ILE A 133 -2.90 -11.73 -21.17
CA ILE A 133 -3.47 -13.08 -21.06
C ILE A 133 -4.95 -12.98 -20.71
N PRO A 134 -5.78 -13.97 -21.06
CA PRO A 134 -7.17 -14.01 -20.58
C PRO A 134 -7.24 -14.07 -19.06
N ARG A 135 -8.30 -13.50 -18.49
CA ARG A 135 -8.52 -13.45 -17.03
C ARG A 135 -8.53 -14.86 -16.39
N GLU A 136 -9.03 -15.84 -17.12
CA GLU A 136 -9.04 -17.26 -16.70
C GLU A 136 -7.63 -17.80 -16.46
N SER A 137 -6.65 -17.28 -17.16
CA SER A 137 -5.22 -17.63 -17.01
C SER A 137 -4.53 -16.81 -15.91
N ASN A 138 -5.19 -15.77 -15.36
CA ASN A 138 -4.64 -14.88 -14.31
C ASN A 138 -5.26 -15.13 -12.91
N LYS A 139 -6.00 -16.22 -12.73
CA LYS A 139 -6.78 -16.51 -11.51
C LYS A 139 -5.98 -16.42 -10.22
N VAL A 140 -4.73 -16.85 -10.22
CA VAL A 140 -3.90 -16.86 -9.00
C VAL A 140 -3.56 -15.43 -8.58
N ALA A 141 -3.10 -14.58 -9.50
CA ALA A 141 -2.81 -13.18 -9.21
C ALA A 141 -4.08 -12.45 -8.77
N HIS A 142 -5.19 -12.66 -9.50
CA HIS A 142 -6.50 -12.10 -9.17
C HIS A 142 -6.95 -12.46 -7.74
N LYS A 143 -6.90 -13.75 -7.37
CA LYS A 143 -7.25 -14.19 -6.02
C LYS A 143 -6.45 -13.47 -4.95
N HIS A 144 -5.15 -13.28 -5.15
CA HIS A 144 -4.29 -12.64 -4.18
C HIS A 144 -4.48 -11.11 -4.10
N ALA A 145 -4.69 -10.43 -5.23
CA ALA A 145 -5.03 -9.01 -5.26
C ALA A 145 -6.35 -8.75 -4.54
N TYR A 146 -7.38 -9.54 -4.87
CA TYR A 146 -8.69 -9.45 -4.24
C TYR A 146 -8.66 -9.79 -2.75
N SER A 147 -7.93 -10.84 -2.34
CA SER A 147 -7.79 -11.18 -0.92
C SER A 147 -7.10 -10.08 -0.12
N ALA A 148 -6.07 -9.44 -0.67
CA ALA A 148 -5.44 -8.28 -0.06
C ALA A 148 -6.43 -7.10 0.05
N PHE A 149 -7.25 -6.89 -0.97
CA PHE A 149 -8.28 -5.87 -0.99
C PHE A 149 -9.38 -6.12 0.06
N GLN A 150 -9.88 -7.35 0.20
CA GLN A 150 -10.84 -7.71 1.24
C GLN A 150 -10.27 -7.51 2.65
N LYS A 151 -9.02 -7.85 2.87
CA LYS A 151 -8.34 -7.56 4.14
C LYS A 151 -8.28 -6.06 4.43
N LEU A 152 -8.05 -5.22 3.44
CA LEU A 152 -8.13 -3.77 3.60
C LEU A 152 -9.55 -3.30 3.96
N LYS A 153 -10.58 -3.80 3.26
CA LYS A 153 -11.98 -3.48 3.60
C LYS A 153 -12.37 -3.91 5.00
N THR A 154 -11.96 -5.10 5.44
CA THR A 154 -12.21 -5.57 6.81
C THR A 154 -11.42 -4.82 7.86
N THR A 155 -10.24 -4.30 7.50
CA THR A 155 -9.44 -3.42 8.37
C THR A 155 -10.02 -1.98 8.39
N ASN A 156 -10.57 -1.52 7.27
CA ASN A 156 -11.21 -0.20 7.16
C ASN A 156 -12.59 -0.17 7.83
N ASN A 157 -13.30 -1.30 7.94
CA ASN A 157 -14.47 -1.44 8.83
C ASN A 157 -14.10 -1.41 10.33
N LYS A 158 -12.82 -1.56 10.68
CA LYS A 158 -12.24 -1.07 11.92
C LYS A 158 -11.72 0.34 11.61
N LYS A 159 -12.60 1.38 11.72
CA LYS A 159 -12.32 2.83 11.61
C LYS A 159 -10.88 3.14 11.21
N ASP A 160 -10.70 3.83 10.08
CA ASP A 160 -9.41 4.24 9.54
C ASP A 160 -8.45 4.67 10.65
N ILE A 161 -7.51 3.79 10.97
CA ILE A 161 -6.40 4.12 11.87
C ILE A 161 -5.36 4.78 10.96
N VAL A 162 -5.53 6.06 10.72
CA VAL A 162 -4.50 6.88 10.09
C VAL A 162 -3.48 7.19 11.20
N LEU A 163 -2.32 6.53 11.13
CA LEU A 163 -1.20 6.90 12.00
C LEU A 163 -0.75 8.30 11.62
N ILE A 164 -0.79 9.21 12.58
CA ILE A 164 -0.22 10.55 12.43
C ILE A 164 1.30 10.42 12.48
N ASP A 165 1.99 10.98 11.50
CA ASP A 165 3.44 11.04 11.55
C ASP A 165 3.93 11.96 12.69
N ARG A 166 5.16 11.71 13.15
CA ARG A 166 5.73 12.40 14.30
C ARG A 166 5.72 13.94 14.17
N TYR A 167 5.96 14.47 12.98
CA TYR A 167 6.03 15.92 12.76
C TYR A 167 4.65 16.57 12.81
N SER A 168 3.65 15.93 12.20
CA SER A 168 2.25 16.37 12.28
C SER A 168 1.75 16.34 13.71
N PHE A 169 2.12 15.32 14.50
CA PHE A 169 1.76 15.24 15.91
C PHE A 169 2.43 16.35 16.75
N LEU A 170 3.71 16.63 16.55
CA LEU A 170 4.40 17.71 17.26
C LEU A 170 3.80 19.09 16.94
N ARG A 171 3.33 19.32 15.72
CA ARG A 171 2.57 20.53 15.36
C ARG A 171 1.26 20.62 16.12
N LEU A 172 0.47 19.54 16.14
CA LEU A 172 -0.80 19.49 16.87
C LEU A 172 -0.61 19.75 18.36
N LEU A 173 0.48 19.26 18.96
CA LEU A 173 0.77 19.52 20.38
C LEU A 173 0.89 21.01 20.72
N GLN A 174 1.38 21.83 19.78
CA GLN A 174 1.50 23.29 19.97
C GLN A 174 0.13 23.99 20.02
N GLU A 175 -0.90 23.39 19.40
CA GLU A 175 -2.26 23.92 19.35
C GLU A 175 -3.13 23.40 20.52
N PHE A 176 -2.62 22.45 21.32
CA PHE A 176 -3.40 21.86 22.40
C PHE A 176 -3.56 22.82 23.59
N SER A 177 -4.79 22.89 24.09
CA SER A 177 -5.04 23.51 25.39
C SER A 177 -4.33 22.74 26.51
N SER A 178 -4.08 23.39 27.64
CA SER A 178 -3.45 22.76 28.82
C SER A 178 -4.18 21.49 29.30
N LYS A 179 -5.49 21.43 29.14
CA LYS A 179 -6.30 20.24 29.49
C LYS A 179 -6.06 19.09 28.50
N GLN A 180 -6.01 19.38 27.19
CA GLN A 180 -5.72 18.39 26.17
C GLN A 180 -4.31 17.83 26.33
N TYR A 181 -3.34 18.71 26.63
CA TYR A 181 -1.97 18.29 26.89
C TYR A 181 -1.86 17.38 28.14
N LYS A 182 -2.56 17.72 29.23
CA LYS A 182 -2.63 16.89 30.44
C LYS A 182 -3.20 15.50 30.13
N VAL A 183 -4.26 15.45 29.35
CA VAL A 183 -4.91 14.18 28.94
C VAL A 183 -3.98 13.35 28.04
N ILE A 184 -3.42 13.91 26.96
CA ILE A 184 -2.58 13.12 26.05
C ILE A 184 -1.33 12.61 26.73
N SER A 185 -0.67 13.41 27.57
CA SER A 185 0.49 12.99 28.36
C SER A 185 0.17 11.82 29.28
N TYR A 186 -0.98 11.85 29.93
CA TYR A 186 -1.42 10.74 30.79
C TYR A 186 -1.74 9.49 29.96
N LEU A 187 -2.37 9.62 28.80
CA LEU A 187 -2.66 8.49 27.92
C LEU A 187 -1.38 7.78 27.46
N PHE A 188 -0.30 8.53 27.20
CA PHE A 188 1.00 7.93 26.92
C PHE A 188 1.56 7.14 28.11
N GLN A 189 1.45 7.67 29.31
CA GLN A 189 1.97 7.01 30.50
C GLN A 189 1.25 5.67 30.81
N ILE A 190 -0.07 5.60 30.56
CA ILE A 190 -0.87 4.40 30.85
C ILE A 190 -1.03 3.44 29.68
N SER A 191 -0.54 3.79 28.52
CA SER A 191 -0.55 2.90 27.37
C SER A 191 0.52 1.82 27.51
N ASN A 192 0.18 0.58 27.13
CA ASN A 192 1.14 -0.50 27.07
C ASN A 192 2.02 -0.43 25.79
N GLU A 193 2.95 -1.39 25.61
CA GLU A 193 3.82 -1.49 24.43
C GLU A 193 3.04 -1.57 23.11
N GLN A 194 1.82 -2.10 23.13
CA GLN A 194 0.91 -2.15 21.98
C GLN A 194 0.09 -0.85 21.82
N LYS A 195 0.43 0.21 22.58
CA LYS A 195 -0.27 1.49 22.62
C LYS A 195 -1.75 1.40 23.06
N LEU A 196 -2.13 0.33 23.75
CA LEU A 196 -3.49 0.13 24.24
C LEU A 196 -3.68 0.82 25.60
N ILE A 197 -4.84 1.45 25.75
CA ILE A 197 -5.33 2.10 26.97
C ILE A 197 -6.54 1.28 27.45
N LEU A 198 -6.42 0.69 28.62
CA LEU A 198 -7.43 -0.19 29.24
C LEU A 198 -8.14 0.48 30.42
N LYS A 199 -8.41 1.78 30.29
CA LYS A 199 -9.11 2.57 31.30
C LYS A 199 -10.34 3.25 30.70
N THR A 200 -11.38 3.35 31.54
CA THR A 200 -12.59 4.08 31.19
C THR A 200 -12.36 5.59 31.22
N GLN A 201 -13.22 6.35 30.58
CA GLN A 201 -13.16 7.80 30.65
C GLN A 201 -13.39 8.34 32.06
N SER A 202 -14.19 7.64 32.87
CA SER A 202 -14.43 8.00 34.27
C SER A 202 -13.17 7.84 35.10
N GLU A 203 -12.45 6.73 35.01
CA GLU A 203 -11.18 6.52 35.72
C GLU A 203 -10.11 7.53 35.33
N ILE A 204 -10.07 7.92 34.03
CA ILE A 204 -9.15 8.93 33.54
C ILE A 204 -9.55 10.32 34.04
N ALA A 205 -10.83 10.62 34.09
CA ALA A 205 -11.36 11.87 34.59
C ALA A 205 -11.02 12.05 36.09
N GLU A 206 -11.25 11.03 36.87
CA GLU A 206 -10.92 10.98 38.31
C GLU A 206 -9.41 11.22 38.53
N LYS A 207 -8.56 10.46 37.81
CA LYS A 207 -7.10 10.57 37.95
C LYS A 207 -6.55 11.94 37.58
N LEU A 208 -7.17 12.61 36.61
CA LEU A 208 -6.73 13.91 36.11
C LEU A 208 -7.46 15.09 36.78
N GLU A 209 -8.37 14.81 37.68
CA GLU A 209 -9.23 15.84 38.36
C GLU A 209 -9.99 16.69 37.33
N LEU A 210 -10.50 16.02 36.29
CA LEU A 210 -11.32 16.63 35.23
C LEU A 210 -12.72 16.05 35.25
N SER A 211 -13.70 16.80 34.79
CA SER A 211 -15.04 16.22 34.60
C SER A 211 -15.07 15.18 33.49
N THR A 212 -15.87 14.14 33.65
CA THR A 212 -16.09 13.11 32.60
C THR A 212 -16.57 13.74 31.28
N TYR A 213 -17.35 14.84 31.38
CA TYR A 213 -17.75 15.61 30.22
C TYR A 213 -16.55 16.20 29.44
N SER A 214 -15.58 16.79 30.18
CA SER A 214 -14.35 17.33 29.57
C SER A 214 -13.52 16.24 28.91
N ILE A 215 -13.35 15.09 29.54
CA ILE A 215 -12.64 13.94 28.99
C ILE A 215 -13.35 13.45 27.71
N ASN A 216 -14.68 13.31 27.73
CA ASN A 216 -15.44 12.88 26.56
C ASN A 216 -15.26 13.84 25.38
N LYS A 217 -15.31 15.16 25.64
CA LYS A 217 -15.08 16.18 24.60
C LYS A 217 -13.67 16.05 24.02
N ILE A 218 -12.64 15.96 24.85
CA ILE A 218 -11.25 15.80 24.41
C ILE A 218 -11.06 14.48 23.65
N PHE A 219 -11.63 13.38 24.09
CA PHE A 219 -11.55 12.09 23.42
C PHE A 219 -12.21 12.13 22.02
N LYS A 220 -13.37 12.78 21.89
CA LYS A 220 -14.02 12.98 20.58
C LYS A 220 -13.12 13.76 19.63
N GLU A 221 -12.46 14.78 20.14
CA GLU A 221 -11.52 15.60 19.36
C GLU A 221 -10.27 14.80 18.97
N PHE A 222 -9.65 14.07 19.89
CA PHE A 222 -8.52 13.19 19.60
C PHE A 222 -8.86 12.08 18.61
N ILE A 223 -10.07 11.54 18.64
CA ILE A 223 -10.57 10.59 17.65
C ILE A 223 -10.72 11.26 16.28
N LYS A 224 -11.27 12.48 16.24
CA LYS A 224 -11.40 13.27 15.00
C LYS A 224 -10.04 13.59 14.38
N LEU A 225 -9.03 13.87 15.19
CA LEU A 225 -7.65 14.15 14.78
C LEU A 225 -6.82 12.89 14.52
N ASN A 226 -7.41 11.70 14.61
CA ASN A 226 -6.71 10.42 14.47
C ASN A 226 -5.56 10.19 15.45
N ILE A 227 -5.60 10.82 16.61
CA ILE A 227 -4.64 10.61 17.71
C ILE A 227 -5.04 9.40 18.54
N LEU A 228 -6.34 9.18 18.70
CA LEU A 228 -6.93 8.13 19.53
C LEU A 228 -7.95 7.31 18.76
N GLY A 229 -7.82 6.00 18.78
CA GLY A 229 -8.82 5.06 18.28
C GLY A 229 -9.66 4.47 19.40
N LYS A 230 -10.99 4.42 19.24
CA LYS A 230 -11.89 3.72 20.18
C LYS A 230 -12.12 2.30 19.69
N ILE A 231 -11.72 1.29 20.46
CA ILE A 231 -11.95 -0.14 20.14
C ILE A 231 -13.32 -0.56 20.69
N ARG A 232 -13.58 -0.27 21.98
CA ARG A 232 -14.86 -0.45 22.66
C ARG A 232 -14.90 0.46 23.89
N ASN A 233 -15.98 0.45 24.67
CA ASN A 233 -16.02 1.23 25.91
C ASN A 233 -14.91 0.78 26.86
N GLY A 234 -14.15 1.75 27.38
CA GLY A 234 -13.00 1.52 28.25
C GLY A 234 -11.77 0.90 27.58
N LYS A 235 -11.75 0.80 26.22
CA LYS A 235 -10.58 0.31 25.50
C LYS A 235 -10.28 1.20 24.29
N TYR A 236 -9.12 1.82 24.31
CA TYR A 236 -8.65 2.75 23.29
C TYR A 236 -7.25 2.37 22.81
N ILE A 237 -6.83 2.93 21.70
CA ILE A 237 -5.49 2.77 21.14
C ILE A 237 -4.93 4.13 20.73
N LEU A 238 -3.67 4.42 21.08
CA LEU A 238 -2.93 5.57 20.57
C LEU A 238 -2.49 5.28 19.13
N LEU A 239 -2.69 6.24 18.22
CA LEU A 239 -2.46 6.11 16.79
C LEU A 239 -1.21 6.87 16.31
N ILE A 240 -0.36 7.24 17.24
CA ILE A 240 0.84 8.07 17.06
C ILE A 240 2.10 7.36 17.56
#